data_b67fb61eaa84529b1fedeafa949f7201
#
_entry.id   b67fb61eaa84529b1fedeafa949f7201
#
_cell.length_a   1.000
_cell.length_b   1.000
_cell.length_c   1.000
_cell.angle_alpha   90.00
_cell.angle_beta   90.00
_cell.angle_gamma   90.00
#
_symmetry.space_group_name_H-M   'P 1'
#
loop_
_entity.id
_entity.type
_entity.pdbx_description
1 polymer ?
#
loop_
_entity_poly.entity_id
_entity_poly.type
_entity_poly.pdbx_seq_one_letter_code
_entity_poly.pdbx_strand_id
1 'polypeptide(L)'
;MNSKTLVSDLRTQRVLPIFRQNSAEVKQILNQLRPFNIRVIELTTSIPRWQDLVEDLSHDYIVGVGTIKSESQIQQAKAAGAQFLVSFGFFDALIEEVDIPVIPGAMTANELLTIQRAGVRCAKIYPASVLGKKYISDLKVLMPEMELMVTGGIPSSKDEIDSWIASGAFCVGVGSSVTSLLQAASRRH
;
A
#
# COMPACT_ATOMS: atom_id res chain seq x y z
N MET A 1 12.45 5.75 -8.33
CA MET A 1 12.44 5.44 -6.87
C MET A 1 12.85 3.99 -6.67
N ASN A 2 13.52 3.63 -5.58
CA ASN A 2 13.83 2.23 -5.26
C ASN A 2 13.01 1.72 -4.06
N SER A 3 12.99 0.39 -3.84
CA SER A 3 12.17 -0.21 -2.79
C SER A 3 12.54 0.24 -1.37
N LYS A 4 13.82 0.52 -1.09
CA LYS A 4 14.26 1.00 0.23
C LYS A 4 13.72 2.41 0.52
N THR A 5 13.74 3.29 -0.48
CA THR A 5 13.18 4.64 -0.37
C THR A 5 11.67 4.59 -0.14
N LEU A 6 10.94 3.79 -0.92
CA LEU A 6 9.49 3.63 -0.74
C LEU A 6 9.14 3.12 0.68
N VAL A 7 9.84 2.08 1.16
CA VAL A 7 9.61 1.54 2.52
C VAL A 7 9.90 2.59 3.58
N SER A 8 10.96 3.39 3.42
CA SER A 8 11.31 4.48 4.35
C SER A 8 10.24 5.56 4.39
N ASP A 9 9.75 5.99 3.23
CA ASP A 9 8.69 7.01 3.14
C ASP A 9 7.39 6.51 3.76
N LEU A 10 6.98 5.28 3.45
CA LEU A 10 5.78 4.66 4.03
C LEU A 10 5.92 4.41 5.53
N ARG A 11 7.10 4.05 6.02
CA ARG A 11 7.37 3.88 7.46
C ARG A 11 7.22 5.22 8.19
N THR A 12 7.74 6.31 7.61
CA THR A 12 7.59 7.66 8.15
C THR A 12 6.13 8.11 8.13
N GLN A 13 5.44 7.86 7.04
CA GLN A 13 4.02 8.19 6.87
C GLN A 13 3.11 7.29 7.71
N ARG A 14 3.50 6.03 7.98
CA ARG A 14 2.81 4.98 8.77
C ARG A 14 1.52 4.45 8.16
N VAL A 15 0.88 5.20 7.28
CA VAL A 15 -0.40 4.88 6.65
C VAL A 15 -0.27 5.05 5.15
N LEU A 16 -0.76 4.08 4.38
CA LEU A 16 -0.94 4.22 2.93
C LEU A 16 -2.44 4.40 2.64
N PRO A 17 -2.89 5.62 2.27
CA PRO A 17 -4.24 5.81 1.76
C PRO A 17 -4.45 5.07 0.45
N ILE A 18 -5.49 4.23 0.40
CA ILE A 18 -5.85 3.41 -0.77
C ILE A 18 -7.20 3.89 -1.30
N PHE A 19 -7.21 4.41 -2.50
CA PHE A 19 -8.40 4.98 -3.12
C PHE A 19 -9.07 4.00 -4.09
N ARG A 20 -10.42 3.95 -4.01
CA ARG A 20 -11.30 3.17 -4.88
C ARG A 20 -12.48 3.99 -5.40
N GLN A 21 -12.58 5.23 -4.97
CA GLN A 21 -13.60 6.20 -5.33
C GLN A 21 -13.34 6.75 -6.74
N ASN A 22 -14.31 7.45 -7.32
CA ASN A 22 -14.11 8.17 -8.58
C ASN A 22 -13.07 9.31 -8.43
N SER A 23 -12.55 9.78 -9.56
CA SER A 23 -11.46 10.78 -9.58
C SER A 23 -11.79 12.08 -8.85
N ALA A 24 -13.05 12.55 -8.89
CA ALA A 24 -13.47 13.78 -8.21
C ALA A 24 -13.43 13.60 -6.68
N GLU A 25 -13.94 12.48 -6.18
CA GLU A 25 -13.90 12.15 -4.75
C GLU A 25 -12.45 11.97 -4.25
N VAL A 26 -11.59 11.30 -5.04
CA VAL A 26 -10.17 11.16 -4.70
C VAL A 26 -9.52 12.52 -4.50
N LYS A 27 -9.67 13.43 -5.47
CA LYS A 27 -9.12 14.79 -5.38
C LYS A 27 -9.67 15.57 -4.19
N GLN A 28 -10.95 15.44 -3.90
CA GLN A 28 -11.56 16.08 -2.74
C GLN A 28 -10.96 15.57 -1.42
N ILE A 29 -10.80 14.24 -1.27
CA ILE A 29 -10.20 13.64 -0.08
C ILE A 29 -8.74 14.06 0.05
N LEU A 30 -7.95 14.05 -1.04
CA LEU A 30 -6.55 14.47 -1.03
C LEU A 30 -6.39 15.93 -0.60
N ASN A 31 -7.26 16.83 -1.04
CA ASN A 31 -7.25 18.22 -0.58
C ASN A 31 -7.45 18.33 0.94
N GLN A 32 -8.32 17.50 1.51
CA GLN A 32 -8.53 17.44 2.97
C GLN A 32 -7.36 16.79 3.71
N LEU A 33 -6.60 15.90 3.06
CA LEU A 33 -5.43 15.23 3.62
C LEU A 33 -4.15 16.07 3.55
N ARG A 34 -4.12 17.18 2.82
CA ARG A 34 -2.92 18.06 2.70
C ARG A 34 -2.27 18.43 4.03
N PRO A 35 -3.01 18.79 5.11
CA PRO A 35 -2.41 19.16 6.39
C PRO A 35 -1.66 18.00 7.08
N PHE A 36 -1.87 16.75 6.66
CA PHE A 36 -1.31 15.55 7.31
C PHE A 36 -0.03 15.05 6.66
N ASN A 37 0.55 15.82 5.74
CA ASN A 37 1.80 15.50 5.06
C ASN A 37 1.80 14.10 4.40
N ILE A 38 0.66 13.72 3.82
CA ILE A 38 0.53 12.50 3.02
C ILE A 38 1.24 12.73 1.68
N ARG A 39 2.24 11.93 1.39
CA ARG A 39 3.03 11.99 0.15
C ARG A 39 2.89 10.76 -0.72
N VAL A 40 2.69 9.59 -0.11
CA VAL A 40 2.57 8.30 -0.79
C VAL A 40 1.11 7.87 -0.77
N ILE A 41 0.55 7.55 -1.92
CA ILE A 41 -0.86 7.14 -2.09
C ILE A 41 -0.96 5.93 -3.03
N GLU A 42 -2.03 5.15 -2.89
CA GLU A 42 -2.37 4.04 -3.79
C GLU A 42 -3.70 4.31 -4.49
N LEU A 43 -3.70 4.25 -5.82
CA LEU A 43 -4.89 4.25 -6.65
C LEU A 43 -5.14 2.82 -7.14
N THR A 44 -6.35 2.30 -6.98
CA THR A 44 -6.63 0.94 -7.44
C THR A 44 -7.12 0.91 -8.90
N THR A 45 -6.84 -0.19 -9.59
CA THR A 45 -7.30 -0.44 -10.98
C THR A 45 -8.83 -0.52 -11.11
N SER A 46 -9.58 -0.47 -10.01
CA SER A 46 -11.04 -0.42 -10.00
C SER A 46 -11.61 0.99 -10.25
N ILE A 47 -10.80 2.03 -10.17
CA ILE A 47 -11.20 3.40 -10.48
C ILE A 47 -11.38 3.53 -12.00
N PRO A 48 -12.51 4.01 -12.50
CA PRO A 48 -12.66 4.28 -13.93
C PRO A 48 -11.60 5.28 -14.41
N ARG A 49 -10.90 4.97 -15.51
CA ARG A 49 -9.82 5.80 -16.07
C ARG A 49 -8.72 6.12 -15.04
N TRP A 50 -8.35 5.15 -14.23
CA TRP A 50 -7.32 5.31 -13.20
C TRP A 50 -5.97 5.77 -13.78
N GLN A 51 -5.67 5.46 -15.04
CA GLN A 51 -4.45 5.87 -15.73
C GLN A 51 -4.31 7.40 -15.78
N ASP A 52 -5.39 8.09 -16.19
CA ASP A 52 -5.40 9.56 -16.27
C ASP A 52 -5.21 10.18 -14.87
N LEU A 53 -5.79 9.54 -13.84
CA LEU A 53 -5.66 10.01 -12.48
C LEU A 53 -4.24 9.81 -11.92
N VAL A 54 -3.56 8.71 -12.30
CA VAL A 54 -2.14 8.49 -11.96
C VAL A 54 -1.28 9.57 -12.59
N GLU A 55 -1.45 9.83 -13.88
CA GLU A 55 -0.70 10.88 -14.60
C GLU A 55 -0.89 12.25 -13.94
N ASP A 56 -2.11 12.62 -13.63
CA ASP A 56 -2.44 13.92 -13.02
C ASP A 56 -1.84 14.07 -11.60
N LEU A 57 -1.89 13.03 -10.78
CA LEU A 57 -1.45 13.10 -9.38
C LEU A 57 0.05 12.82 -9.17
N SER A 58 0.74 12.23 -10.14
CA SER A 58 2.16 11.86 -10.01
C SER A 58 3.11 13.06 -9.90
N HIS A 59 2.64 14.27 -10.22
CA HIS A 59 3.40 15.51 -10.03
C HIS A 59 3.45 15.97 -8.55
N ASP A 60 2.40 15.68 -7.78
CA ASP A 60 2.25 16.14 -6.39
C ASP A 60 2.49 15.03 -5.37
N TYR A 61 2.28 13.76 -5.76
CA TYR A 61 2.33 12.60 -4.89
C TYR A 61 3.24 11.50 -5.46
N ILE A 62 3.74 10.65 -4.59
CA ILE A 62 4.29 9.35 -4.95
C ILE A 62 3.09 8.41 -5.14
N VAL A 63 2.74 8.15 -6.39
CA VAL A 63 1.53 7.39 -6.74
C VAL A 63 1.87 5.94 -7.04
N GLY A 64 1.28 5.03 -6.28
CA GLY A 64 1.27 3.60 -6.59
C GLY A 64 -0.04 3.15 -7.22
N VAL A 65 0.02 2.11 -8.04
CA VAL A 65 -1.17 1.46 -8.58
C VAL A 65 -1.39 0.12 -7.88
N GLY A 66 -2.59 -0.01 -7.27
CA GLY A 66 -2.98 -1.19 -6.50
C GLY A 66 -3.97 -2.10 -7.20
N THR A 67 -4.10 -3.30 -6.62
CA THR A 67 -4.97 -4.37 -7.14
C THR A 67 -4.51 -4.89 -8.51
N ILE A 68 -3.21 -4.83 -8.78
CA ILE A 68 -2.60 -5.40 -9.98
C ILE A 68 -2.78 -6.92 -9.96
N LYS A 69 -3.26 -7.47 -11.08
CA LYS A 69 -3.57 -8.91 -11.25
C LYS A 69 -3.03 -9.50 -12.55
N SER A 70 -2.47 -8.68 -13.43
CA SER A 70 -2.01 -9.12 -14.73
C SER A 70 -0.84 -8.28 -15.24
N GLU A 71 -0.06 -8.83 -16.14
CA GLU A 71 1.02 -8.17 -16.85
C GLU A 71 0.53 -6.93 -17.62
N SER A 72 -0.61 -7.03 -18.31
CA SER A 72 -1.22 -5.88 -19.01
C SER A 72 -1.46 -4.69 -18.07
N GLN A 73 -1.89 -4.93 -16.83
CA GLN A 73 -2.06 -3.86 -15.82
C GLN A 73 -0.72 -3.28 -15.36
N ILE A 74 0.35 -4.10 -15.30
CA ILE A 74 1.71 -3.62 -15.02
C ILE A 74 2.13 -2.62 -16.08
N GLN A 75 2.01 -2.98 -17.36
CA GLN A 75 2.42 -2.12 -18.47
C GLN A 75 1.60 -0.83 -18.52
N GLN A 76 0.28 -0.91 -18.30
CA GLN A 76 -0.57 0.28 -18.20
C GLN A 76 -0.19 1.20 -17.04
N ALA A 77 0.15 0.64 -15.87
CA ALA A 77 0.55 1.41 -14.71
C ALA A 77 1.89 2.13 -14.94
N LYS A 78 2.87 1.43 -15.53
CA LYS A 78 4.14 2.03 -15.93
C LYS A 78 3.94 3.17 -16.94
N ALA A 79 3.14 2.94 -17.97
CA ALA A 79 2.84 3.94 -19.00
C ALA A 79 2.15 5.19 -18.42
N ALA A 80 1.30 5.03 -17.41
CA ALA A 80 0.64 6.12 -16.69
C ALA A 80 1.57 6.85 -15.70
N GLY A 81 2.80 6.40 -15.49
CA GLY A 81 3.75 7.04 -14.58
C GLY A 81 3.66 6.59 -13.12
N ALA A 82 3.10 5.41 -12.86
CA ALA A 82 3.11 4.82 -11.53
C ALA A 82 4.54 4.67 -10.99
N GLN A 83 4.75 5.01 -9.73
CA GLN A 83 6.06 5.00 -9.11
C GLN A 83 6.29 3.75 -8.23
N PHE A 84 5.25 2.98 -7.95
CA PHE A 84 5.30 1.64 -7.35
C PHE A 84 4.01 0.87 -7.68
N LEU A 85 4.06 -0.44 -7.48
CA LEU A 85 2.92 -1.33 -7.69
C LEU A 85 2.56 -2.07 -6.40
N VAL A 86 1.26 -2.29 -6.21
CA VAL A 86 0.74 -3.17 -5.17
C VAL A 86 -0.13 -4.23 -5.83
N SER A 87 0.27 -5.49 -5.75
CA SER A 87 -0.50 -6.54 -6.40
C SER A 87 -1.49 -7.22 -5.44
N PHE A 88 -2.45 -7.92 -6.03
CA PHE A 88 -3.36 -8.77 -5.27
C PHE A 88 -2.65 -10.01 -4.71
N GLY A 89 -1.77 -10.62 -5.50
CA GLY A 89 -0.92 -11.74 -5.13
C GLY A 89 0.43 -11.65 -5.83
N PHE A 90 1.26 -12.67 -5.68
CA PHE A 90 2.55 -12.77 -6.37
C PHE A 90 2.39 -13.52 -7.71
N PHE A 91 3.06 -13.04 -8.75
CA PHE A 91 3.24 -13.70 -10.05
C PHE A 91 4.52 -13.18 -10.72
N ASP A 92 5.14 -14.01 -11.57
CA ASP A 92 6.52 -13.80 -12.03
C ASP A 92 6.73 -12.48 -12.77
N ALA A 93 5.77 -12.04 -13.59
CA ALA A 93 5.85 -10.76 -14.30
C ALA A 93 6.01 -9.54 -13.38
N LEU A 94 5.66 -9.62 -12.09
CA LEU A 94 5.93 -8.56 -11.11
C LEU A 94 7.43 -8.33 -10.87
N ILE A 95 8.26 -9.29 -11.22
CA ILE A 95 9.71 -9.20 -11.04
C ILE A 95 10.40 -9.02 -12.40
N GLU A 96 9.96 -9.75 -13.40
CA GLU A 96 10.58 -9.80 -14.74
C GLU A 96 10.31 -8.51 -15.54
N GLU A 97 9.11 -7.93 -15.40
CA GLU A 97 8.62 -6.81 -16.19
C GLU A 97 8.76 -5.44 -15.52
N VAL A 98 9.26 -5.41 -14.27
CA VAL A 98 9.13 -4.21 -13.43
C VAL A 98 10.47 -3.67 -12.96
N ASP A 99 10.73 -2.40 -13.30
CA ASP A 99 11.88 -1.60 -12.87
C ASP A 99 11.56 -0.60 -11.73
N ILE A 100 10.33 -0.64 -11.22
CA ILE A 100 9.85 0.17 -10.08
C ILE A 100 9.52 -0.74 -8.88
N PRO A 101 9.47 -0.21 -7.64
CA PRO A 101 9.15 -1.00 -6.46
C PRO A 101 7.83 -1.75 -6.56
N VAL A 102 7.80 -2.99 -6.10
CA VAL A 102 6.58 -3.80 -5.99
C VAL A 102 6.33 -4.22 -4.54
N ILE A 103 5.05 -4.25 -4.15
CA ILE A 103 4.57 -4.76 -2.86
C ILE A 103 3.57 -5.89 -3.18
N PRO A 104 4.03 -7.13 -3.37
CA PRO A 104 3.16 -8.25 -3.68
C PRO A 104 2.23 -8.61 -2.52
N GLY A 105 1.01 -9.04 -2.85
CA GLY A 105 0.07 -9.56 -1.87
C GLY A 105 0.40 -10.98 -1.42
N ALA A 106 0.23 -11.25 -0.12
CA ALA A 106 0.35 -12.56 0.49
C ALA A 106 -0.65 -12.71 1.65
N MET A 107 -1.03 -13.95 1.91
CA MET A 107 -1.85 -14.33 3.05
C MET A 107 -1.17 -15.38 3.92
N THR A 108 -0.26 -16.16 3.36
CA THR A 108 0.39 -17.32 3.99
C THR A 108 1.91 -17.17 4.05
N ALA A 109 2.55 -17.89 4.98
CA ALA A 109 4.00 -17.96 5.08
C ALA A 109 4.65 -18.54 3.79
N ASN A 110 3.98 -19.46 3.11
CA ASN A 110 4.49 -20.04 1.86
C ASN A 110 4.55 -19.03 0.72
N GLU A 111 3.53 -18.19 0.60
CA GLU A 111 3.54 -17.07 -0.37
C GLU A 111 4.64 -16.07 -0.04
N LEU A 112 4.85 -15.73 1.24
CA LEU A 112 5.94 -14.87 1.66
C LEU A 112 7.32 -15.45 1.36
N LEU A 113 7.52 -16.76 1.54
CA LEU A 113 8.75 -17.45 1.15
C LEU A 113 8.98 -17.38 -0.36
N THR A 114 7.94 -17.51 -1.16
CA THR A 114 8.02 -17.37 -2.62
C THR A 114 8.44 -15.95 -3.01
N ILE A 115 7.81 -14.93 -2.43
CA ILE A 115 8.16 -13.52 -2.63
C ILE A 115 9.62 -13.25 -2.22
N GLN A 116 10.05 -13.77 -1.08
CA GLN A 116 11.41 -13.60 -0.57
C GLN A 116 12.44 -14.25 -1.49
N ARG A 117 12.17 -15.46 -2.00
CA ARG A 117 13.04 -16.18 -2.95
C ARG A 117 13.19 -15.45 -4.28
N ALA A 118 12.14 -14.74 -4.71
CA ALA A 118 12.19 -13.85 -5.88
C ALA A 118 12.97 -12.54 -5.62
N GLY A 119 13.59 -12.38 -4.45
CA GLY A 119 14.41 -11.20 -4.11
C GLY A 119 13.63 -10.01 -3.57
N VAL A 120 12.32 -10.11 -3.41
CA VAL A 120 11.48 -9.02 -2.87
C VAL A 120 11.47 -9.09 -1.35
N ARG A 121 11.67 -7.95 -0.70
CA ARG A 121 11.77 -7.83 0.76
C ARG A 121 10.57 -7.10 1.39
N CYS A 122 9.53 -6.83 0.62
CA CYS A 122 8.33 -6.15 1.07
C CYS A 122 7.10 -6.90 0.57
N ALA A 123 6.10 -7.09 1.41
CA ALA A 123 4.85 -7.74 1.03
C ALA A 123 3.64 -7.10 1.72
N LYS A 124 2.49 -7.18 1.06
CA LYS A 124 1.19 -6.79 1.60
C LYS A 124 0.48 -8.00 2.18
N ILE A 125 0.18 -7.97 3.49
CA ILE A 125 -0.65 -8.99 4.14
C ILE A 125 -2.12 -8.59 4.04
N TYR A 126 -2.92 -9.46 3.40
CA TYR A 126 -4.34 -9.24 3.16
C TYR A 126 -5.15 -10.54 3.25
N PRO A 127 -6.32 -10.54 3.90
CA PRO A 127 -6.93 -9.47 4.71
C PRO A 127 -6.43 -9.50 6.17
N ALA A 128 -5.77 -8.43 6.59
CA ALA A 128 -5.08 -8.39 7.88
C ALA A 128 -6.04 -8.51 9.09
N SER A 129 -7.23 -7.91 9.01
CA SER A 129 -8.23 -8.00 10.09
C SER A 129 -8.67 -9.44 10.40
N VAL A 130 -8.63 -10.32 9.41
CA VAL A 130 -8.97 -11.76 9.59
C VAL A 130 -7.79 -12.51 10.20
N LEU A 131 -6.57 -12.23 9.78
CA LEU A 131 -5.35 -12.91 10.23
C LEU A 131 -4.93 -12.47 11.64
N GLY A 132 -5.15 -11.21 11.97
CA GLY A 132 -4.88 -10.65 13.29
C GLY A 132 -3.42 -10.23 13.52
N LYS A 133 -3.22 -9.42 14.55
CA LYS A 133 -1.92 -8.82 14.92
C LYS A 133 -0.90 -9.88 15.37
N LYS A 134 -1.38 -10.94 16.05
CA LYS A 134 -0.54 -12.05 16.48
C LYS A 134 0.14 -12.75 15.28
N TYR A 135 -0.61 -12.95 14.20
CA TYR A 135 -0.04 -13.52 12.96
C TYR A 135 1.09 -12.68 12.40
N ILE A 136 0.95 -11.35 12.40
CA ILE A 136 2.00 -10.45 11.93
C ILE A 136 3.26 -10.56 12.81
N SER A 137 3.10 -10.56 14.13
CA SER A 137 4.23 -10.69 15.05
C SER A 137 4.95 -12.04 14.89
N ASP A 138 4.22 -13.12 14.70
CA ASP A 138 4.82 -14.44 14.47
C ASP A 138 5.58 -14.49 13.14
N LEU A 139 5.02 -13.92 12.08
CA LEU A 139 5.73 -13.79 10.79
C LEU A 139 7.02 -12.98 10.93
N LYS A 140 7.02 -11.90 11.70
CA LYS A 140 8.23 -11.07 11.92
C LYS A 140 9.30 -11.79 12.72
N VAL A 141 8.93 -12.71 13.61
CA VAL A 141 9.90 -13.59 14.30
C VAL A 141 10.55 -14.57 13.31
N LEU A 142 9.75 -15.17 12.42
CA LEU A 142 10.22 -16.18 11.46
C LEU A 142 10.93 -15.58 10.25
N MET A 143 10.55 -14.37 9.85
CA MET A 143 11.03 -13.67 8.67
C MET A 143 11.37 -12.20 8.99
N PRO A 144 12.38 -11.94 9.84
CA PRO A 144 12.71 -10.60 10.33
C PRO A 144 13.08 -9.62 9.21
N GLU A 145 13.62 -10.12 8.10
CA GLU A 145 14.03 -9.33 6.93
C GLU A 145 12.88 -8.87 6.05
N MET A 146 11.68 -9.47 6.21
CA MET A 146 10.52 -9.09 5.43
C MET A 146 9.83 -7.85 6.01
N GLU A 147 9.63 -6.86 5.18
CA GLU A 147 8.82 -5.68 5.48
C GLU A 147 7.36 -5.98 5.18
N LEU A 148 6.50 -5.92 6.20
CA LEU A 148 5.09 -6.29 6.10
C LEU A 148 4.20 -5.04 6.15
N MET A 149 3.53 -4.73 5.03
CA MET A 149 2.41 -3.79 4.99
C MET A 149 1.13 -4.57 5.29
N VAL A 150 0.31 -4.09 6.21
CA VAL A 150 -0.97 -4.73 6.55
C VAL A 150 -2.14 -3.95 5.97
N THR A 151 -3.14 -4.64 5.42
CA THR A 151 -4.33 -3.99 4.84
C THR A 151 -5.54 -4.92 4.88
N GLY A 152 -6.73 -4.35 4.79
CA GLY A 152 -8.00 -5.08 4.75
C GLY A 152 -8.71 -5.13 6.09
N GLY A 153 -9.80 -4.35 6.20
CA GLY A 153 -10.68 -4.31 7.37
C GLY A 153 -10.08 -3.62 8.60
N ILE A 154 -9.04 -2.80 8.43
CA ILE A 154 -8.39 -2.09 9.52
C ILE A 154 -9.04 -0.71 9.69
N PRO A 155 -9.55 -0.36 10.89
CA PRO A 155 -10.00 0.98 11.20
C PRO A 155 -8.84 1.98 11.13
N SER A 156 -9.12 3.21 10.71
CA SER A 156 -8.11 4.27 10.56
C SER A 156 -7.87 5.09 11.82
N SER A 157 -8.30 4.60 13.00
CA SER A 157 -8.00 5.27 14.27
C SER A 157 -6.51 5.19 14.60
N LYS A 158 -6.00 6.21 15.30
CA LYS A 158 -4.60 6.25 15.72
C LYS A 158 -4.20 4.99 16.51
N ASP A 159 -5.04 4.58 17.47
CA ASP A 159 -4.75 3.43 18.35
C ASP A 159 -4.67 2.11 17.55
N GLU A 160 -5.54 1.92 16.55
CA GLU A 160 -5.46 0.75 15.67
C GLU A 160 -4.20 0.77 14.81
N ILE A 161 -3.86 1.90 14.20
CA ILE A 161 -2.63 2.05 13.41
C ILE A 161 -1.41 1.77 14.30
N ASP A 162 -1.33 2.40 15.48
CA ASP A 162 -0.23 2.20 16.43
C ASP A 162 -0.11 0.73 16.85
N SER A 163 -1.21 0.06 17.10
CA SER A 163 -1.26 -1.35 17.49
C SER A 163 -0.77 -2.28 16.37
N TRP A 164 -1.11 -2.01 15.09
CA TRP A 164 -0.59 -2.77 13.97
C TRP A 164 0.90 -2.55 13.73
N ILE A 165 1.37 -1.32 13.87
CA ILE A 165 2.81 -1.02 13.81
C ILE A 165 3.56 -1.73 14.95
N ALA A 166 3.01 -1.74 16.17
CA ALA A 166 3.60 -2.45 17.31
C ALA A 166 3.65 -3.98 17.09
N SER A 167 2.76 -4.55 16.27
CA SER A 167 2.82 -5.97 15.90
C SER A 167 3.91 -6.30 14.89
N GLY A 168 4.62 -5.31 14.34
CA GLY A 168 5.72 -5.48 13.39
C GLY A 168 5.42 -5.07 11.95
N ALA A 169 4.23 -4.52 11.69
CA ALA A 169 3.95 -3.92 10.39
C ALA A 169 4.76 -2.62 10.21
N PHE A 170 5.29 -2.37 9.02
CA PHE A 170 5.97 -1.10 8.75
C PHE A 170 4.99 0.00 8.31
N CYS A 171 3.82 -0.39 7.78
CA CYS A 171 2.80 0.52 7.28
C CYS A 171 1.42 -0.14 7.30
N VAL A 172 0.38 0.66 7.48
CA VAL A 172 -1.04 0.24 7.44
C VAL A 172 -1.71 0.82 6.20
N GLY A 173 -2.17 -0.04 5.29
CA GLY A 173 -2.96 0.38 4.14
C GLY A 173 -4.43 0.56 4.52
N VAL A 174 -4.98 1.74 4.31
CA VAL A 174 -6.34 2.13 4.69
C VAL A 174 -7.15 2.47 3.43
N GLY A 175 -8.17 1.68 3.14
CA GLY A 175 -9.03 1.85 1.96
C GLY A 175 -10.45 2.32 2.31
N SER A 176 -11.28 1.43 2.86
CA SER A 176 -12.68 1.71 3.14
C SER A 176 -12.92 2.84 4.15
N SER A 177 -11.95 3.11 4.99
CA SER A 177 -11.99 4.17 6.02
C SER A 177 -11.02 5.32 5.75
N VAL A 178 -10.59 5.51 4.51
CA VAL A 178 -9.64 6.59 4.16
C VAL A 178 -10.15 7.98 4.57
N THR A 179 -11.43 8.24 4.44
CA THR A 179 -12.06 9.49 4.91
C THR A 179 -12.04 9.65 6.43
N SER A 180 -12.00 8.56 7.19
CA SER A 180 -11.92 8.60 8.65
C SER A 180 -10.50 8.93 9.16
N LEU A 181 -9.46 8.88 8.28
CA LEU A 181 -8.14 9.45 8.59
C LEU A 181 -8.25 10.94 8.95
N LEU A 182 -9.18 11.65 8.33
CA LEU A 182 -9.46 13.07 8.62
C LEU A 182 -9.94 13.28 10.06
N GLN A 183 -10.76 12.38 10.58
CA GLN A 183 -11.28 12.46 11.95
C GLN A 183 -10.21 12.10 12.98
N ALA A 184 -9.36 11.11 12.68
CA ALA A 184 -8.25 10.72 13.57
C ALA A 184 -7.20 11.82 13.68
N ALA A 185 -7.04 12.62 12.63
CA ALA A 185 -6.05 13.68 12.55
C ALA A 185 -6.54 15.01 13.16
N SER A 186 -7.85 15.33 13.07
CA SER A 186 -8.44 16.56 13.64
C SER A 186 -8.51 16.57 15.18
N ARG A 187 -8.30 15.43 15.85
CA ARG A 187 -8.25 15.32 17.32
C ARG A 187 -6.87 15.66 17.92
N ARG A 188 -5.95 16.23 17.13
CA ARG A 188 -4.60 16.67 17.58
C ARG A 188 -4.51 18.15 17.94
N HIS A 189 -5.64 18.88 17.96
CA HIS A 189 -5.69 20.30 18.35
C HIS A 189 -6.53 20.51 19.59
#